data_5b0cbcfc82317c7e1aec3c96034f2acc
#
_entry.id   5b0cbcfc82317c7e1aec3c96034f2acc
#
_cell.length_a   1.000
_cell.length_b   1.000
_cell.length_c   1.000
_cell.angle_alpha   90.00
_cell.angle_beta   90.00
_cell.angle_gamma   90.00
#
_symmetry.space_group_name_H-M   'P 1'
#
loop_
_entity.id
_entity.type
_entity.pdbx_description
1 polymer ?
#
loop_
_entity_poly.entity_id
_entity_poly.type
_entity_poly.pdbx_seq_one_letter_code
_entity_poly.pdbx_strand_id
1 'polypeptide(L)'
;LNHQLQDYLSDILAGGKASERQSDRVTGMIFIVSNLNRVTENLNIIAKNVISTDESKDGYSKAAISDIHDFSKRLLGIYEIIVDALVGDETIDLKKLERQRADIFDLRDEMFNAHLKRVRKGKCEAVLTAGYGELLQALEAIGTCCIDMADLVEEQHTIKLAVKKNGDKEAAQEMV
;
A
#
# COMPACT_ATOMS: atom_id res chain seq x y z
N LEU A 1 13.19 13.00 -2.65
CA LEU A 1 12.82 12.25 -3.86
C LEU A 1 11.31 12.39 -4.15
N ASN A 2 10.41 12.04 -3.20
CA ASN A 2 8.96 12.08 -3.43
C ASN A 2 8.45 13.48 -3.83
N HIS A 3 8.84 14.55 -3.11
CA HIS A 3 8.48 15.93 -3.48
C HIS A 3 8.98 16.29 -4.90
N GLN A 4 10.22 15.96 -5.22
CA GLN A 4 10.77 16.25 -6.56
C GLN A 4 10.00 15.54 -7.67
N LEU A 5 9.53 14.31 -7.41
CA LEU A 5 8.74 13.56 -8.37
C LEU A 5 7.33 14.15 -8.50
N GLN A 6 6.69 14.55 -7.40
CA GLN A 6 5.40 15.23 -7.42
C GLN A 6 5.47 16.57 -8.15
N ASP A 7 6.50 17.38 -7.88
CA ASP A 7 6.73 18.66 -8.55
C ASP A 7 6.89 18.45 -10.07
N TYR A 8 7.74 17.48 -10.47
CA TYR A 8 7.94 17.15 -11.88
C TYR A 8 6.64 16.71 -12.59
N LEU A 9 5.84 15.85 -11.97
CA LEU A 9 4.56 15.42 -12.52
C LEU A 9 3.55 16.57 -12.60
N SER A 10 3.53 17.45 -11.61
CA SER A 10 2.68 18.63 -11.58
C SER A 10 3.05 19.63 -12.68
N ASP A 11 4.35 19.82 -12.94
CA ASP A 11 4.85 20.67 -14.02
C ASP A 11 4.42 20.17 -15.41
N ILE A 12 4.36 18.84 -15.60
CA ILE A 12 3.84 18.25 -16.85
C ILE A 12 2.39 18.65 -17.07
N LEU A 13 1.54 18.62 -16.03
CA LEU A 13 0.13 19.03 -16.12
C LEU A 13 0.00 20.53 -16.34
N ALA A 14 0.78 21.34 -15.61
CA ALA A 14 0.75 22.80 -15.72
C ALA A 14 1.20 23.30 -17.09
N GLY A 15 2.05 22.55 -17.80
CA GLY A 15 2.55 22.90 -19.12
C GLY A 15 1.50 22.94 -20.23
N GLY A 16 0.28 22.45 -19.99
CA GLY A 16 -0.90 22.58 -20.85
C GLY A 16 -0.78 21.92 -22.24
N LYS A 17 0.25 21.12 -22.48
CA LYS A 17 0.51 20.42 -23.75
C LYS A 17 0.09 18.94 -23.71
N ALA A 18 -0.28 18.44 -22.52
CA ALA A 18 -0.72 17.08 -22.37
C ALA A 18 -2.13 16.89 -22.94
N SER A 19 -2.35 15.84 -23.71
CA SER A 19 -3.70 15.39 -24.08
C SER A 19 -4.47 14.96 -22.82
N GLU A 20 -5.80 14.93 -22.87
CA GLU A 20 -6.67 14.48 -21.77
C GLU A 20 -6.16 13.15 -21.20
N ARG A 21 -5.88 12.18 -22.05
CA ARG A 21 -5.36 10.88 -21.65
C ARG A 21 -3.97 10.93 -21.00
N GLN A 22 -3.08 11.82 -21.46
CA GLN A 22 -1.78 12.01 -20.80
C GLN A 22 -1.97 12.64 -19.43
N SER A 23 -2.92 13.56 -19.29
CA SER A 23 -3.28 14.18 -18.03
C SER A 23 -3.81 13.15 -17.02
N ASP A 24 -4.73 12.26 -17.44
CA ASP A 24 -5.24 11.18 -16.59
C ASP A 24 -4.11 10.27 -16.11
N ARG A 25 -3.21 9.90 -17.00
CA ARG A 25 -2.06 9.06 -16.66
C ARG A 25 -1.12 9.74 -15.65
N VAL A 26 -0.82 11.02 -15.86
CA VAL A 26 0.03 11.79 -14.92
C VAL A 26 -0.66 11.94 -13.57
N THR A 27 -1.97 12.19 -13.56
CA THR A 27 -2.78 12.25 -12.34
C THR A 27 -2.71 10.93 -11.57
N GLY A 28 -2.89 9.79 -12.24
CA GLY A 28 -2.73 8.47 -11.62
C GLY A 28 -1.33 8.27 -11.01
N MET A 29 -0.27 8.70 -11.71
CA MET A 29 1.09 8.64 -11.16
C MET A 29 1.27 9.52 -9.92
N ILE A 30 0.67 10.71 -9.86
CA ILE A 30 0.70 11.59 -8.68
C ILE A 30 0.05 10.88 -7.49
N PHE A 31 -1.08 10.21 -7.69
CA PHE A 31 -1.74 9.44 -6.63
C PHE A 31 -0.89 8.26 -6.14
N ILE A 32 -0.23 7.53 -7.06
CA ILE A 32 0.68 6.44 -6.68
C ILE A 32 1.84 6.98 -5.83
N VAL A 33 2.48 8.07 -6.25
CA VAL A 33 3.58 8.71 -5.49
C VAL A 33 3.10 9.20 -4.12
N SER A 34 1.89 9.75 -4.04
CA SER A 34 1.28 10.17 -2.77
C SER A 34 1.06 8.98 -1.82
N ASN A 35 0.55 7.85 -2.32
CA ASN A 35 0.39 6.64 -1.51
C ASN A 35 1.74 6.05 -1.06
N LEU A 36 2.77 6.06 -1.91
CA LEU A 36 4.13 5.65 -1.52
C LEU A 36 4.69 6.55 -0.40
N ASN A 37 4.41 7.86 -0.43
CA ASN A 37 4.78 8.76 0.67
C ASN A 37 4.08 8.37 1.97
N ARG A 38 2.77 8.09 1.93
CA ARG A 38 2.00 7.63 3.09
C ARG A 38 2.52 6.30 3.63
N VAL A 39 2.92 5.37 2.77
CA VAL A 39 3.61 4.12 3.18
C VAL A 39 4.89 4.45 3.94
N THR A 40 5.72 5.36 3.42
CA THR A 40 6.97 5.78 4.09
C THR A 40 6.72 6.41 5.45
N GLU A 41 5.69 7.25 5.59
CA GLU A 41 5.30 7.86 6.86
C GLU A 41 4.87 6.80 7.89
N ASN A 42 4.08 5.82 7.47
CA ASN A 42 3.67 4.72 8.35
C ASN A 42 4.83 3.80 8.74
N LEU A 43 5.79 3.54 7.83
CA LEU A 43 7.01 2.82 8.17
C LEU A 43 7.85 3.57 9.21
N ASN A 44 7.88 4.91 9.18
CA ASN A 44 8.54 5.71 10.21
C ASN A 44 7.82 5.57 11.57
N ILE A 45 6.49 5.49 11.61
CA ILE A 45 5.73 5.23 12.84
C ILE A 45 6.11 3.87 13.42
N ILE A 46 6.14 2.84 12.58
CA ILE A 46 6.52 1.48 12.97
C ILE A 46 7.95 1.47 13.53
N ALA A 47 8.91 2.08 12.82
CA ALA A 47 10.30 2.13 13.24
C ALA A 47 10.47 2.83 14.60
N LYS A 48 9.83 3.97 14.82
CA LYS A 48 9.85 4.68 16.10
C LYS A 48 9.24 3.83 17.22
N ASN A 49 8.14 3.15 16.94
CA ASN A 49 7.48 2.28 17.91
C ASN A 49 8.38 1.11 18.31
N VAL A 50 9.03 0.46 17.34
CA VAL A 50 9.96 -0.66 17.61
C VAL A 50 11.14 -0.18 18.45
N ILE A 51 11.76 0.97 18.13
CA ILE A 51 12.89 1.53 18.89
C ILE A 51 12.46 1.84 20.32
N SER A 52 11.33 2.53 20.52
CA SER A 52 10.84 2.87 21.87
C SER A 52 10.47 1.63 22.70
N THR A 53 10.05 0.55 22.06
CA THR A 53 9.70 -0.70 22.72
C THR A 53 10.94 -1.51 23.12
N ASP A 54 12.01 -1.45 22.31
CA ASP A 54 13.30 -2.10 22.62
C ASP A 54 13.98 -1.46 23.84
N GLU A 55 13.73 -0.17 24.08
CA GLU A 55 14.16 0.56 25.29
C GLU A 55 13.34 0.19 26.55
N SER A 56 12.19 -0.47 26.38
CA SER A 56 11.36 -0.93 27.49
C SER A 56 11.90 -2.23 28.10
N LYS A 57 11.73 -2.39 29.41
CA LYS A 57 12.34 -3.47 30.19
C LYS A 57 11.89 -4.87 29.74
N ASP A 58 10.65 -5.03 29.22
CA ASP A 58 10.05 -6.31 28.90
C ASP A 58 9.60 -6.46 27.44
N GLY A 59 9.55 -5.36 26.68
CA GLY A 59 9.18 -5.36 25.25
C GLY A 59 7.82 -5.98 24.92
N TYR A 60 7.58 -6.25 23.66
CA TYR A 60 6.40 -7.02 23.23
C TYR A 60 6.56 -8.50 23.51
N SER A 61 5.46 -9.19 23.87
CA SER A 61 5.49 -10.65 24.03
C SER A 61 5.83 -11.36 22.72
N LYS A 62 6.43 -12.56 22.82
CA LYS A 62 6.74 -13.39 21.62
C LYS A 62 5.53 -13.59 20.72
N ALA A 63 4.33 -13.75 21.31
CA ALA A 63 3.10 -13.90 20.53
C ALA A 63 2.75 -12.61 19.78
N ALA A 64 2.92 -11.42 20.41
CA ALA A 64 2.68 -10.14 19.73
C ALA A 64 3.68 -9.92 18.58
N ILE A 65 4.94 -10.29 18.75
CA ILE A 65 5.97 -10.21 17.72
C ILE A 65 5.62 -11.15 16.55
N SER A 66 5.17 -12.37 16.82
CA SER A 66 4.72 -13.31 15.79
C SER A 66 3.53 -12.77 15.00
N ASP A 67 2.52 -12.21 15.71
CA ASP A 67 1.35 -11.61 15.10
C ASP A 67 1.77 -10.45 14.14
N ILE A 68 2.66 -9.54 14.58
CA ILE A 68 3.19 -8.44 13.77
C ILE A 68 3.93 -8.97 12.52
N HIS A 69 4.77 -9.99 12.69
CA HIS A 69 5.52 -10.58 11.59
C HIS A 69 4.58 -11.21 10.53
N ASP A 70 3.55 -11.92 10.96
CA ASP A 70 2.58 -12.55 10.05
C ASP A 70 1.74 -11.49 9.31
N PHE A 71 1.37 -10.40 9.99
CA PHE A 71 0.72 -9.26 9.36
C PHE A 71 1.63 -8.60 8.32
N SER A 72 2.88 -8.31 8.67
CA SER A 72 3.85 -7.70 7.77
C SER A 72 4.11 -8.56 6.52
N LYS A 73 4.15 -9.88 6.66
CA LYS A 73 4.25 -10.81 5.52
C LYS A 73 3.07 -10.71 4.55
N ARG A 74 1.85 -10.59 5.07
CA ARG A 74 0.65 -10.42 4.22
C ARG A 74 0.73 -9.12 3.44
N LEU A 75 1.13 -8.02 4.10
CA LEU A 75 1.30 -6.71 3.46
C LEU A 75 2.38 -6.74 2.37
N LEU A 76 3.51 -7.41 2.63
CA LEU A 76 4.57 -7.57 1.66
C LEU A 76 4.07 -8.30 0.40
N GLY A 77 3.29 -9.38 0.57
CA GLY A 77 2.71 -10.10 -0.57
C GLY A 77 1.73 -9.25 -1.40
N ILE A 78 0.98 -8.33 -0.78
CA ILE A 78 0.15 -7.37 -1.52
C ILE A 78 1.02 -6.36 -2.27
N TYR A 79 2.05 -5.83 -1.61
CA TYR A 79 2.99 -4.87 -2.22
C TYR A 79 3.72 -5.47 -3.43
N GLU A 80 4.17 -6.72 -3.34
CA GLU A 80 4.83 -7.44 -4.44
C GLU A 80 3.92 -7.54 -5.68
N ILE A 81 2.64 -7.88 -5.51
CA ILE A 81 1.66 -7.92 -6.61
C ILE A 81 1.57 -6.56 -7.34
N ILE A 82 1.59 -5.46 -6.59
CA ILE A 82 1.48 -4.11 -7.16
C ILE A 82 2.76 -3.71 -7.88
N VAL A 83 3.93 -4.03 -7.31
CA VAL A 83 5.23 -3.75 -7.94
C VAL A 83 5.36 -4.54 -9.24
N ASP A 84 4.99 -5.82 -9.24
CA ASP A 84 5.05 -6.67 -10.43
C ASP A 84 4.13 -6.14 -11.54
N ALA A 85 2.94 -5.68 -11.19
CA ALA A 85 2.01 -5.06 -12.13
C ALA A 85 2.50 -3.69 -12.65
N LEU A 86 3.16 -2.88 -11.81
CA LEU A 86 3.74 -1.59 -12.22
C LEU A 86 4.91 -1.75 -13.20
N VAL A 87 5.74 -2.77 -12.99
CA VAL A 87 6.97 -3.02 -13.80
C VAL A 87 6.67 -3.89 -15.01
N GLY A 88 5.74 -4.83 -14.87
CA GLY A 88 5.34 -5.78 -15.89
C GLY A 88 4.07 -5.38 -16.66
N ASP A 89 3.55 -6.35 -17.42
CA ASP A 89 2.25 -6.25 -18.12
C ASP A 89 1.20 -7.20 -17.44
N GLU A 90 1.37 -7.49 -16.15
CA GLU A 90 0.50 -8.38 -15.40
C GLU A 90 -0.75 -7.63 -14.92
N THR A 91 -1.91 -8.30 -15.01
CA THR A 91 -3.20 -7.78 -14.53
C THR A 91 -3.38 -8.09 -13.05
N ILE A 92 -4.04 -7.19 -12.33
CA ILE A 92 -4.35 -7.33 -10.91
C ILE A 92 -5.76 -7.88 -10.72
N ASP A 93 -5.92 -8.93 -9.90
CA ASP A 93 -7.25 -9.38 -9.44
C ASP A 93 -7.75 -8.44 -8.32
N LEU A 94 -8.40 -7.34 -8.71
CA LEU A 94 -8.95 -6.36 -7.77
C LEU A 94 -9.95 -6.98 -6.79
N LYS A 95 -10.74 -7.99 -7.20
CA LYS A 95 -11.69 -8.66 -6.30
C LYS A 95 -10.99 -9.45 -5.21
N LYS A 96 -9.82 -10.00 -5.50
CA LYS A 96 -8.97 -10.67 -4.52
C LYS A 96 -8.40 -9.65 -3.54
N LEU A 97 -7.92 -8.50 -4.04
CA LEU A 97 -7.38 -7.43 -3.19
C LEU A 97 -8.42 -6.80 -2.28
N GLU A 98 -9.66 -6.59 -2.76
CA GLU A 98 -10.75 -6.10 -1.91
C GLU A 98 -11.08 -7.06 -0.75
N ARG A 99 -11.04 -8.36 -0.98
CA ARG A 99 -11.16 -9.34 0.10
C ARG A 99 -9.99 -9.24 1.09
N GLN A 100 -8.77 -9.08 0.58
CA GLN A 100 -7.60 -8.87 1.43
C GLN A 100 -7.68 -7.56 2.24
N ARG A 101 -8.33 -6.51 1.72
CA ARG A 101 -8.63 -5.28 2.47
C ARG A 101 -9.48 -5.59 3.71
N ALA A 102 -10.58 -6.33 3.55
CA ALA A 102 -11.41 -6.73 4.69
C ALA A 102 -10.63 -7.58 5.70
N ASP A 103 -9.85 -8.56 5.21
CA ASP A 103 -9.02 -9.41 6.04
C ASP A 103 -7.97 -8.62 6.85
N ILE A 104 -7.45 -7.51 6.32
CA ILE A 104 -6.50 -6.61 7.02
C ILE A 104 -7.18 -5.93 8.21
N PHE A 105 -8.40 -5.41 8.03
CA PHE A 105 -9.15 -4.78 9.11
C PHE A 105 -9.48 -5.77 10.22
N ASP A 106 -9.99 -6.93 9.85
CA ASP A 106 -10.33 -7.98 10.81
C ASP A 106 -9.10 -8.46 11.59
N LEU A 107 -7.99 -8.67 10.90
CA LEU A 107 -6.73 -9.08 11.50
C LEU A 107 -6.21 -8.05 12.51
N ARG A 108 -6.24 -6.76 12.17
CA ARG A 108 -5.86 -5.69 13.08
C ARG A 108 -6.67 -5.74 14.38
N ASP A 109 -7.99 -5.89 14.28
CA ASP A 109 -8.88 -5.96 15.43
C ASP A 109 -8.65 -7.23 16.26
N GLU A 110 -8.47 -8.37 15.63
CA GLU A 110 -8.14 -9.63 16.29
C GLU A 110 -6.83 -9.53 17.08
N MET A 111 -5.78 -8.98 16.47
CA MET A 111 -4.47 -8.81 17.10
C MET A 111 -4.55 -7.85 18.29
N PHE A 112 -5.26 -6.73 18.16
CA PHE A 112 -5.43 -5.77 19.25
C PHE A 112 -6.20 -6.40 20.43
N ASN A 113 -7.29 -7.11 20.15
CA ASN A 113 -8.06 -7.82 21.15
C ASN A 113 -7.25 -8.93 21.82
N ALA A 114 -6.41 -9.64 21.08
CA ALA A 114 -5.50 -10.64 21.63
C ALA A 114 -4.46 -10.00 22.56
N HIS A 115 -3.92 -8.82 22.19
CA HIS A 115 -3.04 -8.05 23.07
C HIS A 115 -3.72 -7.65 24.37
N LEU A 116 -4.93 -7.10 24.32
CA LEU A 116 -5.68 -6.73 25.54
C LEU A 116 -5.94 -7.94 26.45
N LYS A 117 -6.20 -9.13 25.88
CA LYS A 117 -6.32 -10.37 26.67
C LYS A 117 -4.99 -10.76 27.33
N ARG A 118 -3.85 -10.53 26.66
CA ARG A 118 -2.52 -10.77 27.24
C ARG A 118 -2.21 -9.81 28.39
N VAL A 119 -2.55 -8.52 28.23
CA VAL A 119 -2.40 -7.51 29.29
C VAL A 119 -3.22 -7.88 30.52
N ARG A 120 -4.50 -8.23 30.35
CA ARG A 120 -5.38 -8.66 31.47
C ARG A 120 -4.85 -9.87 32.22
N LYS A 121 -4.08 -10.73 31.56
CA LYS A 121 -3.46 -11.92 32.18
C LYS A 121 -2.05 -11.65 32.73
N GLY A 122 -1.59 -10.41 32.73
CA GLY A 122 -0.23 -10.03 33.18
C GLY A 122 0.90 -10.59 32.29
N LYS A 123 0.58 -10.94 31.02
CA LYS A 123 1.56 -11.46 30.04
C LYS A 123 2.11 -10.40 29.09
N CYS A 124 1.61 -9.18 29.17
CA CYS A 124 2.09 -7.99 28.47
C CYS A 124 1.90 -6.80 29.38
N GLU A 125 2.80 -5.82 29.29
CA GLU A 125 2.70 -4.57 30.01
C GLU A 125 1.60 -3.67 29.45
N ALA A 126 0.79 -3.08 30.33
CA ALA A 126 -0.30 -2.19 29.94
C ALA A 126 0.21 -0.91 29.25
N VAL A 127 1.40 -0.43 29.63
CA VAL A 127 2.03 0.76 29.05
C VAL A 127 2.30 0.63 27.56
N LEU A 128 2.52 -0.58 27.06
CA LEU A 128 2.77 -0.86 25.63
C LEU A 128 1.49 -0.87 24.77
N THR A 129 0.30 -0.79 25.39
CA THR A 129 -0.97 -0.93 24.65
C THR A 129 -1.18 0.17 23.62
N ALA A 130 -0.86 1.43 23.95
CA ALA A 130 -1.00 2.54 23.01
C ALA A 130 -0.07 2.38 21.81
N GLY A 131 1.23 2.12 22.06
CA GLY A 131 2.20 1.90 21.00
C GLY A 131 1.87 0.68 20.12
N TYR A 132 1.38 -0.42 20.72
CA TYR A 132 0.91 -1.57 19.94
C TYR A 132 -0.27 -1.22 19.02
N GLY A 133 -1.22 -0.42 19.52
CA GLY A 133 -2.33 0.08 18.73
C GLY A 133 -1.88 0.95 17.55
N GLU A 134 -0.96 1.90 17.78
CA GLU A 134 -0.38 2.73 16.72
C GLU A 134 0.36 1.91 15.66
N LEU A 135 1.12 0.89 16.09
CA LEU A 135 1.83 -0.01 15.18
C LEU A 135 0.85 -0.77 14.28
N LEU A 136 -0.23 -1.31 14.86
CA LEU A 136 -1.25 -2.03 14.08
C LEU A 136 -2.00 -1.10 13.11
N GLN A 137 -2.31 0.14 13.52
CA GLN A 137 -2.91 1.14 12.64
C GLN A 137 -1.99 1.53 11.50
N ALA A 138 -0.68 1.65 11.75
CA ALA A 138 0.29 1.94 10.71
C ALA A 138 0.41 0.79 9.69
N LEU A 139 0.39 -0.46 10.15
CA LEU A 139 0.36 -1.64 9.26
C LEU A 139 -0.91 -1.67 8.40
N GLU A 140 -2.08 -1.44 9.00
CA GLU A 140 -3.35 -1.34 8.28
C GLU A 140 -3.33 -0.22 7.22
N ALA A 141 -2.83 0.96 7.58
CA ALA A 141 -2.71 2.09 6.67
C ALA A 141 -1.79 1.79 5.47
N ILE A 142 -0.68 1.05 5.69
CA ILE A 142 0.18 0.56 4.60
C ILE A 142 -0.62 -0.36 3.67
N GLY A 143 -1.36 -1.31 4.20
CA GLY A 143 -2.20 -2.22 3.41
C GLY A 143 -3.24 -1.47 2.57
N THR A 144 -3.90 -0.49 3.16
CA THR A 144 -4.87 0.38 2.46
C THR A 144 -4.20 1.15 1.33
N CYS A 145 -3.04 1.79 1.58
CA CYS A 145 -2.29 2.50 0.54
C CYS A 145 -1.88 1.57 -0.62
N CYS A 146 -1.47 0.33 -0.30
CA CYS A 146 -1.14 -0.65 -1.32
C CYS A 146 -2.34 -0.98 -2.21
N ILE A 147 -3.51 -1.23 -1.62
CA ILE A 147 -4.71 -1.57 -2.38
C ILE A 147 -5.21 -0.37 -3.20
N ASP A 148 -5.16 0.85 -2.64
CA ASP A 148 -5.49 2.08 -3.38
C ASP A 148 -4.57 2.29 -4.60
N MET A 149 -3.28 1.91 -4.50
CA MET A 149 -2.37 1.91 -5.65
C MET A 149 -2.73 0.85 -6.68
N ALA A 150 -3.21 -0.32 -6.26
CA ALA A 150 -3.59 -1.40 -7.17
C ALA A 150 -4.71 -1.00 -8.12
N ASP A 151 -5.73 -0.30 -7.63
CA ASP A 151 -6.84 0.21 -8.44
C ASP A 151 -6.32 1.14 -9.56
N LEU A 152 -5.40 2.05 -9.21
CA LEU A 152 -4.80 2.98 -10.17
C LEU A 152 -3.90 2.29 -11.19
N VAL A 153 -3.15 1.27 -10.77
CA VAL A 153 -2.26 0.50 -11.66
C VAL A 153 -3.10 -0.29 -12.67
N GLU A 154 -4.17 -0.94 -12.23
CA GLU A 154 -5.06 -1.71 -13.11
C GLU A 154 -5.80 -0.79 -14.11
N GLU A 155 -6.23 0.40 -13.66
CA GLU A 155 -6.82 1.40 -14.57
C GLU A 155 -5.84 1.81 -15.67
N GLN A 156 -4.59 2.13 -15.30
CA GLN A 156 -3.52 2.49 -16.26
C GLN A 156 -3.22 1.34 -17.23
N HIS A 157 -3.24 0.10 -16.73
CA HIS A 157 -3.01 -1.09 -17.55
C HIS A 157 -4.15 -1.31 -18.55
N THR A 158 -5.39 -1.17 -18.13
CA THR A 158 -6.59 -1.26 -19.01
C THR A 158 -6.54 -0.24 -20.14
N ILE A 159 -6.14 0.99 -19.84
CA ILE A 159 -5.95 2.07 -20.83
C ILE A 159 -4.87 1.66 -21.86
N LYS A 160 -3.73 1.12 -21.39
CA LYS A 160 -2.61 0.68 -22.24
C LYS A 160 -3.04 -0.42 -23.22
N LEU A 161 -3.79 -1.42 -22.74
CA LEU A 161 -4.30 -2.52 -23.56
C LEU A 161 -5.31 -2.06 -24.61
N ALA A 162 -6.22 -1.16 -24.27
CA ALA A 162 -7.20 -0.60 -25.19
C ALA A 162 -6.53 0.12 -26.38
N VAL A 163 -5.43 0.80 -26.13
CA VAL A 163 -4.65 1.48 -27.18
C VAL A 163 -3.95 0.52 -28.11
N LYS A 164 -3.26 -0.48 -27.54
CA LYS A 164 -2.58 -1.50 -28.35
C LYS A 164 -3.57 -2.14 -29.33
N LYS A 165 -4.78 -2.48 -28.83
CA LYS A 165 -5.84 -3.10 -29.62
C LYS A 165 -6.41 -2.21 -30.75
N ASN A 166 -6.44 -0.89 -30.54
CA ASN A 166 -6.90 0.07 -31.57
C ASN A 166 -5.81 0.35 -32.62
N GLY A 167 -4.54 0.49 -32.19
CA GLY A 167 -3.41 0.63 -33.11
C GLY A 167 -3.22 -0.58 -34.02
N ASP A 168 -3.40 -1.81 -33.47
CA ASP A 168 -3.35 -3.04 -34.27
C ASP A 168 -4.50 -3.12 -35.32
N LYS A 169 -5.68 -2.55 -35.01
CA LYS A 169 -6.81 -2.50 -35.94
C LYS A 169 -6.59 -1.47 -37.06
N GLU A 170 -6.03 -0.30 -36.75
CA GLU A 170 -5.69 0.72 -37.75
C GLU A 170 -4.60 0.22 -38.70
N ALA A 171 -3.55 -0.41 -38.18
CA ALA A 171 -2.48 -1.01 -38.97
C ALA A 171 -3.00 -2.16 -39.89
N ALA A 172 -3.97 -2.96 -39.41
CA ALA A 172 -4.59 -4.02 -40.22
C ALA A 172 -5.51 -3.47 -41.34
N GLN A 173 -6.10 -2.29 -41.14
CA GLN A 173 -6.92 -1.63 -42.17
C GLN A 173 -6.10 -0.93 -43.25
N GLU A 174 -4.88 -0.48 -42.94
CA GLU A 174 -3.96 0.13 -43.92
C GLU A 174 -3.26 -0.92 -44.80
N MET A 175 -3.32 -2.21 -44.47
CA MET A 175 -2.71 -3.32 -45.21
C MET A 175 -3.69 -4.01 -46.19
N VAL A 176 -4.93 -3.55 -46.34
CA VAL A 176 -5.97 -4.05 -47.25
C VAL A 176 -6.29 -3.01 -48.29
#